data_59c55a23a3eadf79f4a86412612e6c84
#
_entry.id   59c55a23a3eadf79f4a86412612e6c84
#
_cell.length_a   1.000
_cell.length_b   1.000
_cell.length_c   1.000
_cell.angle_alpha   90.00
_cell.angle_beta   90.00
_cell.angle_gamma   90.00
#
_symmetry.space_group_name_H-M   'P 1'
#
loop_
_entity.id
_entity.type
_entity.pdbx_description
1 polymer ?
#
loop_
_entity_poly.entity_id
_entity_poly.type
_entity_poly.pdbx_seq_one_letter_code
_entity_poly.pdbx_strand_id
1 'polypeptide(L)'
;AENAATLFNGINGILVAPGFGERGIEGKIEAIRYARENKIPFLGICLGMQCAVIEFARNVLHLEGAHSTEMAKNTAYPVIHLQDTQKKVTQKGGTMRLGAYPCHLEPQSLAYSIYGRKEISERHRHRYEFNNEFLGQFKAAGMLASGVHPEKGLVEIVEVKNHPWFVGVQFHPEYKSTVDCPHPLFVSFVKAAFDY
;
A
#
# COMPACT_ATOMS: atom_id res chain seq x y z
N ALA A 1 20.97 16.42 -4.36
CA ALA A 1 19.67 15.79 -4.63
C ALA A 1 18.71 16.89 -5.04
N GLU A 2 18.07 16.75 -6.21
CA GLU A 2 16.98 17.64 -6.60
C GLU A 2 15.86 17.57 -5.56
N ASN A 3 15.30 18.73 -5.21
CA ASN A 3 14.24 18.80 -4.22
C ASN A 3 12.98 18.13 -4.80
N ALA A 4 12.33 17.24 -4.06
CA ALA A 4 11.09 16.57 -4.46
C ALA A 4 10.02 17.58 -4.95
N ALA A 5 9.94 18.76 -4.33
CA ALA A 5 9.05 19.83 -4.73
C ALA A 5 9.31 20.34 -6.16
N THR A 6 10.57 20.33 -6.62
CA THR A 6 10.91 20.73 -8.00
C THR A 6 10.54 19.64 -9.00
N LEU A 7 10.77 18.37 -8.64
CA LEU A 7 10.49 17.21 -9.51
C LEU A 7 8.98 16.97 -9.69
N PHE A 8 8.19 17.23 -8.64
CA PHE A 8 6.75 16.94 -8.63
C PHE A 8 5.87 18.19 -8.79
N ASN A 9 6.46 19.31 -9.20
CA ASN A 9 5.69 20.52 -9.47
C ASN A 9 4.70 20.31 -10.64
N GLY A 10 3.44 20.63 -10.41
CA GLY A 10 2.38 20.56 -11.44
C GLY A 10 1.87 19.16 -11.74
N ILE A 11 2.20 18.14 -10.92
CA ILE A 11 1.59 16.82 -11.04
C ILE A 11 0.33 16.72 -10.16
N ASN A 12 -0.69 16.04 -10.67
CA ASN A 12 -2.00 15.91 -10.04
C ASN A 12 -2.25 14.54 -9.43
N GLY A 13 -1.34 13.60 -9.60
CA GLY A 13 -1.43 12.26 -9.02
C GLY A 13 -0.10 11.53 -9.03
N ILE A 14 0.15 10.70 -8.00
CA ILE A 14 1.34 9.86 -7.90
C ILE A 14 0.93 8.41 -7.80
N LEU A 15 1.39 7.57 -8.75
CA LEU A 15 1.25 6.12 -8.68
C LEU A 15 2.63 5.50 -8.42
N VAL A 16 2.74 4.73 -7.34
CA VAL A 16 3.92 3.92 -7.07
C VAL A 16 3.64 2.47 -7.44
N ALA A 17 4.26 2.05 -8.54
CA ALA A 17 4.08 0.75 -9.16
C ALA A 17 4.63 -0.41 -8.30
N PRO A 18 4.16 -1.65 -8.56
CA PRO A 18 4.72 -2.84 -7.94
C PRO A 18 6.20 -3.04 -8.32
N GLY A 19 6.90 -3.86 -7.52
CA GLY A 19 8.30 -4.17 -7.74
C GLY A 19 8.85 -5.08 -6.66
N PHE A 20 10.17 -5.33 -6.73
CA PHE A 20 10.92 -6.14 -5.78
C PHE A 20 12.29 -5.51 -5.53
N GLY A 21 12.86 -5.81 -4.35
CA GLY A 21 14.22 -5.41 -3.99
C GLY A 21 14.36 -3.93 -3.59
N GLU A 22 15.61 -3.52 -3.39
CA GLU A 22 15.96 -2.26 -2.70
C GLU A 22 16.05 -1.04 -3.63
N ARG A 23 16.07 -1.27 -4.95
CA ARG A 23 16.33 -0.18 -5.91
C ARG A 23 15.24 0.88 -5.88
N GLY A 24 15.64 2.10 -5.57
CA GLY A 24 14.77 3.28 -5.62
C GLY A 24 13.74 3.37 -4.50
N ILE A 25 13.88 2.59 -3.42
CA ILE A 25 12.93 2.58 -2.30
C ILE A 25 12.85 3.94 -1.62
N GLU A 26 13.99 4.57 -1.30
CA GLU A 26 13.99 5.88 -0.63
C GLU A 26 13.36 6.96 -1.52
N GLY A 27 13.59 6.91 -2.84
CA GLY A 27 12.93 7.83 -3.78
C GLY A 27 11.41 7.62 -3.85
N LYS A 28 10.93 6.36 -3.75
CA LYS A 28 9.49 6.07 -3.65
C LYS A 28 8.91 6.61 -2.34
N ILE A 29 9.60 6.41 -1.21
CA ILE A 29 9.19 6.92 0.10
C ILE A 29 9.08 8.45 0.07
N GLU A 30 10.05 9.16 -0.53
CA GLU A 30 10.01 10.62 -0.68
C GLU A 30 8.84 11.08 -1.59
N ALA A 31 8.59 10.40 -2.68
CA ALA A 31 7.44 10.69 -3.55
C ALA A 31 6.10 10.51 -2.81
N ILE A 32 6.00 9.47 -1.99
CA ILE A 32 4.82 9.18 -1.17
C ILE A 32 4.65 10.25 -0.09
N ARG A 33 5.74 10.64 0.59
CA ARG A 33 5.71 11.74 1.55
C ARG A 33 5.20 13.02 0.91
N TYR A 34 5.73 13.36 -0.25
CA TYR A 34 5.29 14.54 -0.99
C TYR A 34 3.80 14.49 -1.33
N ALA A 35 3.31 13.34 -1.81
CA ALA A 35 1.88 13.15 -2.09
C ALA A 35 1.02 13.33 -0.84
N ARG A 36 1.40 12.71 0.28
CA ARG A 36 0.66 12.78 1.54
C ARG A 36 0.61 14.19 2.11
N GLU A 37 1.74 14.88 2.14
CA GLU A 37 1.87 16.23 2.73
C GLU A 37 1.16 17.29 1.88
N ASN A 38 1.22 17.16 0.55
CA ASN A 38 0.60 18.11 -0.38
C ASN A 38 -0.81 17.71 -0.84
N LYS A 39 -1.39 16.65 -0.25
CA LYS A 39 -2.76 16.17 -0.57
C LYS A 39 -2.96 15.74 -2.03
N ILE A 40 -1.88 15.39 -2.72
CA ILE A 40 -1.92 14.89 -4.09
C ILE A 40 -2.47 13.45 -4.10
N PRO A 41 -3.45 13.13 -4.94
CA PRO A 41 -3.95 11.76 -5.09
C PRO A 41 -2.84 10.74 -5.26
N PHE A 42 -2.90 9.67 -4.44
CA PHE A 42 -1.85 8.66 -4.38
C PHE A 42 -2.41 7.24 -4.50
N LEU A 43 -1.81 6.44 -5.40
CA LEU A 43 -2.08 5.02 -5.52
C LEU A 43 -0.77 4.22 -5.36
N GLY A 44 -0.69 3.38 -4.32
CA GLY A 44 0.43 2.45 -4.11
C GLY A 44 0.02 1.01 -4.39
N ILE A 45 0.72 0.32 -5.30
CA ILE A 45 0.42 -1.06 -5.68
C ILE A 45 1.52 -2.00 -5.17
N CYS A 46 1.16 -3.03 -4.42
CA CYS A 46 2.06 -4.05 -3.86
C CYS A 46 3.24 -3.41 -3.11
N LEU A 47 4.43 -3.34 -3.70
CA LEU A 47 5.58 -2.61 -3.13
C LEU A 47 5.25 -1.14 -2.86
N GLY A 48 4.42 -0.51 -3.68
CA GLY A 48 3.97 0.86 -3.47
C GLY A 48 3.17 1.05 -2.18
N MET A 49 2.28 0.11 -1.84
CA MET A 49 1.62 0.09 -0.53
C MET A 49 2.63 -0.10 0.60
N GLN A 50 3.57 -1.04 0.46
CA GLN A 50 4.61 -1.29 1.48
C GLN A 50 5.47 -0.05 1.72
N CYS A 51 5.86 0.66 0.67
CA CYS A 51 6.57 1.94 0.78
C CYS A 51 5.71 3.01 1.48
N ALA A 52 4.39 3.05 1.24
CA ALA A 52 3.49 3.98 1.93
C ALA A 52 3.39 3.68 3.44
N VAL A 53 3.37 2.41 3.81
CA VAL A 53 3.41 1.97 5.22
C VAL A 53 4.74 2.38 5.86
N ILE A 54 5.87 2.17 5.18
CA ILE A 54 7.19 2.58 5.68
C ILE A 54 7.29 4.11 5.83
N GLU A 55 6.82 4.85 4.84
CA GLU A 55 6.77 6.33 4.87
C GLU A 55 5.99 6.82 6.09
N PHE A 56 4.78 6.32 6.27
CA PHE A 56 3.91 6.70 7.36
C PHE A 56 4.51 6.34 8.74
N ALA A 57 5.13 5.19 8.85
CA ALA A 57 5.84 4.77 10.06
C ALA A 57 6.97 5.74 10.42
N ARG A 58 7.79 6.13 9.45
CA ARG A 58 8.94 7.02 9.68
C ARG A 58 8.53 8.46 9.97
N ASN A 59 7.62 9.00 9.18
CA ASN A 59 7.35 10.45 9.17
C ASN A 59 6.12 10.85 10.00
N VAL A 60 5.19 9.94 10.28
CA VAL A 60 3.99 10.22 11.09
C VAL A 60 4.06 9.55 12.46
N LEU A 61 4.51 8.30 12.53
CA LEU A 61 4.68 7.59 13.81
C LEU A 61 6.04 7.83 14.45
N HIS A 62 6.97 8.49 13.76
CA HIS A 62 8.34 8.75 14.22
C HIS A 62 9.13 7.48 14.61
N LEU A 63 8.85 6.36 13.92
CA LEU A 63 9.57 5.10 14.08
C LEU A 63 10.82 5.12 13.19
N GLU A 64 11.88 5.74 13.71
CA GLU A 64 13.14 5.88 12.97
C GLU A 64 13.68 4.52 12.49
N GLY A 65 14.04 4.43 11.21
CA GLY A 65 14.54 3.18 10.62
C GLY A 65 13.47 2.12 10.37
N ALA A 66 12.17 2.44 10.51
CA ALA A 66 11.10 1.51 10.12
C ALA A 66 11.28 1.05 8.67
N HIS A 67 11.14 -0.26 8.44
CA HIS A 67 11.41 -0.84 7.13
C HIS A 67 10.68 -2.17 6.92
N SER A 68 10.82 -2.71 5.70
CA SER A 68 10.53 -4.10 5.39
C SER A 68 11.72 -5.00 5.74
N THR A 69 11.46 -6.17 6.34
CA THR A 69 12.50 -7.20 6.57
C THR A 69 13.03 -7.82 5.28
N GLU A 70 12.43 -7.55 4.13
CA GLU A 70 12.99 -7.88 2.81
C GLU A 70 14.29 -7.12 2.55
N MET A 71 14.32 -5.84 2.91
CA MET A 71 15.39 -4.90 2.58
C MET A 71 16.31 -4.66 3.79
N ALA A 72 15.73 -4.55 5.00
CA ALA A 72 16.47 -4.33 6.23
C ALA A 72 16.14 -5.44 7.25
N LYS A 73 16.90 -6.54 7.20
CA LYS A 73 16.63 -7.74 8.03
C LYS A 73 16.62 -7.47 9.53
N ASN A 74 17.39 -6.49 9.99
CA ASN A 74 17.57 -6.16 11.40
C ASN A 74 16.93 -4.81 11.79
N THR A 75 15.91 -4.35 11.05
CA THR A 75 15.20 -3.13 11.41
C THR A 75 14.55 -3.27 12.79
N ALA A 76 14.64 -2.20 13.62
CA ALA A 76 13.98 -2.16 14.92
C ALA A 76 12.44 -2.14 14.80
N TYR A 77 11.93 -1.64 13.69
CA TYR A 77 10.49 -1.52 13.40
C TYR A 77 10.15 -2.20 12.08
N PRO A 78 9.96 -3.55 12.08
CA PRO A 78 9.62 -4.33 10.90
C PRO A 78 8.14 -4.17 10.55
N VAL A 79 7.75 -2.99 10.05
CA VAL A 79 6.35 -2.67 9.71
C VAL A 79 5.83 -3.46 8.51
N ILE A 80 6.75 -3.99 7.70
CA ILE A 80 6.51 -4.98 6.65
C ILE A 80 7.39 -6.19 6.94
N HIS A 81 6.80 -7.38 7.01
CA HIS A 81 7.54 -8.59 7.39
C HIS A 81 7.03 -9.87 6.70
N LEU A 82 7.84 -10.94 6.79
CA LEU A 82 7.40 -12.30 6.46
C LEU A 82 6.54 -12.84 7.60
N GLN A 83 5.39 -13.44 7.29
CA GLN A 83 4.59 -14.12 8.29
C GLN A 83 5.28 -15.37 8.84
N ASP A 84 4.99 -15.74 10.10
CA ASP A 84 5.59 -16.90 10.76
C ASP A 84 5.29 -18.23 10.05
N THR A 85 4.12 -18.34 9.43
CA THR A 85 3.75 -19.48 8.59
C THR A 85 4.65 -19.63 7.35
N GLN A 86 5.20 -18.53 6.86
CA GLN A 86 6.10 -18.48 5.70
C GLN A 86 7.55 -18.71 6.08
N LYS A 87 7.96 -18.42 7.33
CA LYS A 87 9.33 -18.63 7.84
C LYS A 87 9.72 -20.11 7.90
N LYS A 88 8.75 -21.03 7.99
CA LYS A 88 8.97 -22.48 8.07
C LYS A 88 9.17 -23.17 6.72
N VAL A 89 9.00 -22.46 5.61
CA VAL A 89 9.08 -23.03 4.25
C VAL A 89 10.50 -22.81 3.70
N THR A 90 11.24 -23.89 3.48
CA THR A 90 12.63 -23.87 2.99
C THR A 90 12.78 -23.54 1.50
N GLN A 91 11.72 -23.66 0.72
CA GLN A 91 11.73 -23.32 -0.71
C GLN A 91 11.23 -21.90 -0.95
N LYS A 92 12.06 -21.04 -1.50
CA LYS A 92 11.75 -19.62 -1.79
C LYS A 92 10.45 -19.40 -2.59
N GLY A 93 10.04 -20.33 -3.46
CA GLY A 93 8.80 -20.26 -4.23
C GLY A 93 7.53 -20.52 -3.42
N GLY A 94 7.60 -21.35 -2.37
CA GLY A 94 6.44 -21.78 -1.57
C GLY A 94 5.91 -20.75 -0.56
N THR A 95 6.60 -19.62 -0.38
CA THR A 95 6.19 -18.55 0.55
C THR A 95 5.41 -17.42 -0.10
N MET A 96 5.27 -17.43 -1.43
CA MET A 96 4.61 -16.37 -2.18
C MET A 96 3.10 -16.55 -2.17
N ARG A 97 2.36 -15.50 -1.83
CA ARG A 97 0.92 -15.44 -2.10
C ARG A 97 0.72 -15.21 -3.60
N LEU A 98 0.16 -16.20 -4.27
CA LEU A 98 -0.11 -16.19 -5.71
C LEU A 98 -1.58 -16.47 -5.97
N GLY A 99 -2.19 -15.71 -6.90
CA GLY A 99 -3.57 -15.91 -7.30
C GLY A 99 -4.56 -15.01 -6.58
N ALA A 100 -5.85 -15.32 -6.71
CA ALA A 100 -6.94 -14.54 -6.17
C ALA A 100 -7.21 -14.87 -4.69
N TYR A 101 -7.37 -13.82 -3.87
CA TYR A 101 -7.73 -13.93 -2.46
C TYR A 101 -8.88 -12.99 -2.12
N PRO A 102 -9.76 -13.40 -1.19
CA PRO A 102 -10.86 -12.57 -0.72
C PRO A 102 -10.33 -11.41 0.14
N CYS A 103 -11.02 -10.27 0.04
CA CYS A 103 -10.80 -9.13 0.91
C CYS A 103 -12.14 -8.53 1.31
N HIS A 104 -12.35 -8.33 2.60
CA HIS A 104 -13.49 -7.60 3.15
C HIS A 104 -13.14 -6.13 3.28
N LEU A 105 -13.99 -5.29 2.74
CA LEU A 105 -13.84 -3.83 2.79
C LEU A 105 -14.60 -3.27 3.99
N GLU A 106 -13.95 -2.33 4.68
CA GLU A 106 -14.55 -1.60 5.79
C GLU A 106 -15.65 -0.69 5.27
N PRO A 107 -16.90 -0.82 5.78
CA PRO A 107 -17.97 0.12 5.42
C PRO A 107 -17.56 1.57 5.68
N GLN A 108 -17.98 2.48 4.79
CA GLN A 108 -17.62 3.91 4.82
C GLN A 108 -16.16 4.25 4.45
N SER A 109 -15.33 3.26 4.09
CA SER A 109 -14.01 3.52 3.52
C SER A 109 -14.10 4.03 2.08
N LEU A 110 -13.04 4.66 1.60
CA LEU A 110 -12.92 5.05 0.20
C LEU A 110 -12.94 3.82 -0.71
N ALA A 111 -12.21 2.75 -0.35
CA ALA A 111 -12.22 1.49 -1.09
C ALA A 111 -13.64 0.91 -1.21
N TYR A 112 -14.42 0.91 -0.11
CA TYR A 112 -15.80 0.46 -0.16
C TYR A 112 -16.64 1.29 -1.15
N SER A 113 -16.49 2.60 -1.15
CA SER A 113 -17.21 3.49 -2.09
C SER A 113 -16.80 3.25 -3.54
N ILE A 114 -15.52 2.95 -3.81
CA ILE A 114 -14.97 2.67 -5.14
C ILE A 114 -15.51 1.35 -5.71
N TYR A 115 -15.51 0.29 -4.89
CA TYR A 115 -15.97 -1.03 -5.34
C TYR A 115 -17.49 -1.23 -5.27
N GLY A 116 -18.19 -0.45 -4.45
CA GLY A 116 -19.65 -0.55 -4.25
C GLY A 116 -20.12 -1.87 -3.61
N ARG A 117 -19.23 -2.61 -2.94
CA ARG A 117 -19.52 -3.90 -2.30
C ARG A 117 -18.57 -4.18 -1.15
N LYS A 118 -19.02 -5.01 -0.19
CA LYS A 118 -18.26 -5.36 1.00
C LYS A 118 -17.15 -6.39 0.73
N GLU A 119 -17.39 -7.30 -0.20
CA GLU A 119 -16.47 -8.39 -0.51
C GLU A 119 -15.93 -8.26 -1.91
N ILE A 120 -14.61 -8.32 -2.02
CA ILE A 120 -13.88 -8.34 -3.28
C ILE A 120 -12.92 -9.53 -3.31
N SER A 121 -12.44 -9.87 -4.48
CA SER A 121 -11.39 -10.88 -4.65
C SER A 121 -10.37 -10.32 -5.62
N GLU A 122 -9.11 -10.21 -5.18
CA GLU A 122 -8.06 -9.60 -5.98
C GLU A 122 -6.82 -10.51 -6.09
N ARG A 123 -6.01 -10.29 -7.13
CA ARG A 123 -4.85 -11.15 -7.42
C ARG A 123 -3.60 -10.63 -6.74
N HIS A 124 -2.87 -11.55 -6.11
CA HIS A 124 -1.66 -11.27 -5.34
C HIS A 124 -0.42 -11.91 -5.99
N ARG A 125 0.74 -11.26 -5.76
CA ARG A 125 2.07 -11.79 -6.10
C ARG A 125 3.11 -11.17 -5.18
N HIS A 126 3.12 -11.57 -3.91
CA HIS A 126 4.06 -11.05 -2.92
C HIS A 126 4.34 -12.05 -1.80
N ARG A 127 5.35 -11.79 -0.99
CA ARG A 127 5.74 -12.58 0.20
C ARG A 127 5.57 -11.81 1.49
N TYR A 128 5.90 -10.52 1.45
CA TYR A 128 5.92 -9.67 2.63
C TYR A 128 4.55 -9.02 2.80
N GLU A 129 4.18 -8.85 4.07
CA GLU A 129 2.86 -8.38 4.49
C GLU A 129 3.00 -7.23 5.49
N PHE A 130 1.97 -6.43 5.63
CA PHE A 130 1.84 -5.49 6.72
C PHE A 130 1.96 -6.23 8.07
N ASN A 131 2.77 -5.70 8.99
CA ASN A 131 2.90 -6.28 10.32
C ASN A 131 1.78 -5.80 11.25
N ASN A 132 0.82 -6.68 11.55
CA ASN A 132 -0.36 -6.37 12.35
C ASN A 132 -0.05 -5.94 13.79
N GLU A 133 1.16 -6.19 14.31
CA GLU A 133 1.59 -5.69 15.62
C GLU A 133 1.56 -4.14 15.68
N PHE A 134 1.77 -3.49 14.56
CA PHE A 134 1.73 -2.02 14.45
C PHE A 134 0.34 -1.46 14.13
N LEU A 135 -0.65 -2.30 13.77
CA LEU A 135 -1.95 -1.87 13.26
C LEU A 135 -2.64 -0.83 14.17
N GLY A 136 -2.58 -1.03 15.49
CA GLY A 136 -3.17 -0.10 16.45
C GLY A 136 -2.56 1.30 16.40
N GLN A 137 -1.24 1.39 16.25
CA GLN A 137 -0.51 2.66 16.16
C GLN A 137 -0.83 3.39 14.85
N PHE A 138 -0.87 2.66 13.72
CA PHE A 138 -1.22 3.21 12.42
C PHE A 138 -2.65 3.76 12.43
N LYS A 139 -3.60 2.99 12.95
CA LYS A 139 -5.02 3.40 13.05
C LYS A 139 -5.18 4.65 13.91
N ALA A 140 -4.51 4.73 15.06
CA ALA A 140 -4.55 5.87 15.95
C ALA A 140 -4.02 7.15 15.30
N ALA A 141 -2.98 7.02 14.44
CA ALA A 141 -2.38 8.13 13.71
C ALA A 141 -3.09 8.45 12.37
N GLY A 142 -4.09 7.67 11.96
CA GLY A 142 -4.92 7.97 10.80
C GLY A 142 -4.61 7.19 9.52
N MET A 143 -3.77 6.15 9.55
CA MET A 143 -3.71 5.17 8.47
C MET A 143 -4.61 3.98 8.80
N LEU A 144 -5.64 3.78 8.01
CA LEU A 144 -6.68 2.78 8.23
C LEU A 144 -6.44 1.54 7.38
N ALA A 145 -6.61 0.35 7.95
CA ALA A 145 -6.74 -0.89 7.19
C ALA A 145 -8.19 -0.98 6.70
N SER A 146 -8.44 -0.51 5.49
CA SER A 146 -9.78 -0.47 4.89
C SER A 146 -10.17 -1.72 4.11
N GLY A 147 -9.21 -2.60 3.86
CA GLY A 147 -9.43 -3.93 3.29
C GLY A 147 -8.62 -4.98 4.05
N VAL A 148 -9.26 -6.08 4.42
CA VAL A 148 -8.65 -7.13 5.24
C VAL A 148 -9.05 -8.52 4.73
N HIS A 149 -8.09 -9.45 4.67
CA HIS A 149 -8.38 -10.85 4.38
C HIS A 149 -9.26 -11.46 5.49
N PRO A 150 -10.45 -12.00 5.18
CA PRO A 150 -11.45 -12.35 6.20
C PRO A 150 -10.99 -13.40 7.21
N GLU A 151 -10.26 -14.41 6.76
CA GLU A 151 -9.82 -15.52 7.62
C GLU A 151 -8.46 -15.25 8.30
N LYS A 152 -7.56 -14.53 7.61
CA LYS A 152 -6.16 -14.37 8.05
C LYS A 152 -5.91 -13.06 8.75
N GLY A 153 -6.84 -12.10 8.68
CA GLY A 153 -6.66 -10.77 9.23
C GLY A 153 -5.54 -9.93 8.59
N LEU A 154 -5.06 -10.33 7.39
CA LEU A 154 -4.00 -9.61 6.69
C LEU A 154 -4.53 -8.30 6.12
N VAL A 155 -3.77 -7.24 6.26
CA VAL A 155 -4.10 -5.94 5.68
C VAL A 155 -3.84 -5.97 4.19
N GLU A 156 -4.90 -5.77 3.41
CA GLU A 156 -4.89 -5.80 1.95
C GLU A 156 -4.97 -4.39 1.34
N ILE A 157 -5.61 -3.46 2.05
CA ILE A 157 -5.76 -2.06 1.63
C ILE A 157 -5.51 -1.14 2.82
N VAL A 158 -4.72 -0.09 2.59
CA VAL A 158 -4.54 1.02 3.52
C VAL A 158 -5.02 2.33 2.92
N GLU A 159 -5.59 3.19 3.77
CA GLU A 159 -6.03 4.54 3.41
C GLU A 159 -5.55 5.54 4.46
N VAL A 160 -5.24 6.77 4.04
CA VAL A 160 -4.91 7.86 4.98
C VAL A 160 -6.16 8.72 5.21
N LYS A 161 -6.59 8.78 6.47
CA LYS A 161 -7.71 9.61 6.91
C LYS A 161 -7.43 11.10 6.65
N ASN A 162 -8.46 11.85 6.27
CA ASN A 162 -8.35 13.28 5.97
C ASN A 162 -7.41 13.61 4.77
N HIS A 163 -7.15 12.63 3.91
CA HIS A 163 -6.54 12.82 2.62
C HIS A 163 -7.61 12.69 1.52
N PRO A 164 -7.63 13.55 0.49
CA PRO A 164 -8.68 13.50 -0.54
C PRO A 164 -8.73 12.16 -1.28
N TRP A 165 -7.57 11.59 -1.62
CA TRP A 165 -7.48 10.28 -2.23
C TRP A 165 -6.10 9.65 -1.96
N PHE A 166 -5.99 8.74 -1.01
CA PHE A 166 -4.73 8.03 -0.70
C PHE A 166 -5.04 6.57 -0.43
N VAL A 167 -4.69 5.71 -1.36
CA VAL A 167 -4.96 4.26 -1.30
C VAL A 167 -3.69 3.48 -1.59
N GLY A 168 -3.36 2.55 -0.72
CA GLY A 168 -2.33 1.52 -0.95
C GLY A 168 -2.97 0.14 -0.97
N VAL A 169 -2.66 -0.69 -1.96
CA VAL A 169 -3.19 -2.05 -2.09
C VAL A 169 -2.07 -3.07 -2.18
N GLN A 170 -2.18 -4.19 -1.44
CA GLN A 170 -1.19 -5.25 -1.46
C GLN A 170 -1.30 -6.15 -2.69
N PHE A 171 -2.47 -6.23 -3.26
CA PHE A 171 -2.77 -6.95 -4.51
C PHE A 171 -2.42 -6.14 -5.75
N HIS A 172 -2.65 -6.73 -6.92
CA HIS A 172 -2.30 -6.20 -8.24
C HIS A 172 -3.57 -5.94 -9.06
N PRO A 173 -4.18 -4.73 -8.98
CA PRO A 173 -5.39 -4.39 -9.74
C PRO A 173 -5.16 -4.46 -11.25
N GLU A 174 -3.91 -4.26 -11.72
CA GLU A 174 -3.57 -4.34 -13.13
C GLU A 174 -3.82 -5.73 -13.75
N TYR A 175 -3.83 -6.79 -12.95
CA TYR A 175 -4.13 -8.15 -13.45
C TYR A 175 -5.61 -8.37 -13.77
N LYS A 176 -6.46 -7.43 -13.40
CA LYS A 176 -7.91 -7.49 -13.64
C LYS A 176 -8.42 -6.27 -14.42
N SER A 177 -7.52 -5.45 -14.93
CA SER A 177 -7.84 -4.24 -15.69
C SER A 177 -7.63 -4.46 -17.18
N THR A 178 -8.63 -4.13 -18.00
CA THR A 178 -8.54 -4.12 -19.45
C THR A 178 -9.03 -2.79 -19.98
N VAL A 179 -8.83 -2.52 -21.29
CA VAL A 179 -9.31 -1.30 -21.93
C VAL A 179 -10.85 -1.21 -21.87
N ASP A 180 -11.53 -2.35 -22.13
CA ASP A 180 -12.99 -2.41 -22.13
C ASP A 180 -13.62 -2.48 -20.73
N CYS A 181 -12.84 -2.92 -19.74
CA CYS A 181 -13.27 -3.03 -18.37
C CYS A 181 -12.14 -2.58 -17.42
N PRO A 182 -11.91 -1.27 -17.31
CA PRO A 182 -10.86 -0.74 -16.46
C PRO A 182 -11.17 -0.99 -14.98
N HIS A 183 -10.14 -1.32 -14.22
CA HIS A 183 -10.30 -1.62 -12.80
C HIS A 183 -10.79 -0.38 -12.02
N PRO A 184 -11.75 -0.50 -11.09
CA PRO A 184 -12.39 0.65 -10.43
C PRO A 184 -11.40 1.54 -9.67
N LEU A 185 -10.34 0.98 -9.10
CA LEU A 185 -9.28 1.78 -8.46
C LEU A 185 -8.58 2.71 -9.43
N PHE A 186 -8.26 2.27 -10.66
CA PHE A 186 -7.63 3.13 -11.65
C PHE A 186 -8.57 4.23 -12.13
N VAL A 187 -9.84 3.90 -12.37
CA VAL A 187 -10.85 4.89 -12.75
C VAL A 187 -11.00 5.96 -11.69
N SER A 188 -11.13 5.55 -10.41
CA SER A 188 -11.27 6.48 -9.29
C SER A 188 -10.00 7.32 -9.06
N PHE A 189 -8.81 6.72 -9.19
CA PHE A 189 -7.54 7.43 -9.05
C PHE A 189 -7.37 8.52 -10.13
N VAL A 190 -7.61 8.16 -11.40
CA VAL A 190 -7.51 9.11 -12.52
C VAL A 190 -8.52 10.24 -12.36
N LYS A 191 -9.75 9.91 -11.94
CA LYS A 191 -10.77 10.93 -11.65
C LYS A 191 -10.29 11.87 -10.52
N ALA A 192 -9.79 11.35 -9.43
CA ALA A 192 -9.28 12.17 -8.34
C ALA A 192 -8.11 13.07 -8.76
N ALA A 193 -7.20 12.54 -9.61
CA ALA A 193 -6.10 13.31 -10.16
C ALA A 193 -6.56 14.40 -11.16
N PHE A 194 -7.66 14.17 -11.86
CA PHE A 194 -8.26 15.17 -12.76
C PHE A 194 -8.96 16.29 -11.98
N ASP A 195 -9.58 15.96 -10.87
CA ASP A 195 -10.33 16.88 -10.02
C ASP A 195 -9.41 17.67 -9.04
N TYR A 196 -8.13 17.28 -8.90
CA TYR A 196 -7.11 17.93 -8.06
C TYR A 196 -6.61 19.23 -8.70
#